data_81ebe3caa73f9df89b68346ce2f4782c
#
_entry.id   81ebe3caa73f9df89b68346ce2f4782c
#
_cell.length_a   1.000
_cell.length_b   1.000
_cell.length_c   1.000
_cell.angle_alpha   90.00
_cell.angle_beta   90.00
_cell.angle_gamma   90.00
#
_symmetry.space_group_name_H-M   'P 1'
#
loop_
_entity.id
_entity.type
_entity.pdbx_description
1 polymer ?
#
loop_
_entity_poly.entity_id
_entity_poly.type
_entity_poly.pdbx_seq_one_letter_code
_entity_poly.pdbx_strand_id
1 'polypeptide(L)'
;MTMKRVSVLALAATVAFAAPTSAQQRVSVYTAHTANIVERLLPEFEKATGMKADVVKAGSGDIINRVRAERANPKADVIWSIGAELLEANNELLEAYRPKEFDKIADAFKGTGNWLPYTGIVNVFMVNTKKLKPEEYPKTWLDLAKPQYKNQISMAAADKSGSSYMQLNTFLTIYGDSNDGWSKFKSVFANLNLSNSSGAVPRFVNDGEAAIGLTLEDNAYLFVKGGGPVAIIYPEDGTSAIADGMALVKGAPNLAGGKAFIDWALSSATQDLVVQELGRRPIRKDAKPLGNLKPLDQVKLIKYDIKKAADKRQEYMDKWNDLVASR
;
A
#
# COMPACT_ATOMS: atom_id res chain seq x y z
N MET A 1 49.98 3.50 -81.96
CA MET A 1 50.32 3.22 -80.57
C MET A 1 49.23 3.91 -79.72
N THR A 2 48.21 3.11 -79.28
CA THR A 2 46.98 3.66 -78.68
C THR A 2 46.97 3.23 -77.25
N MET A 3 47.15 4.14 -76.31
CA MET A 3 47.05 3.90 -74.84
C MET A 3 45.59 3.88 -74.40
N LYS A 4 45.13 2.74 -73.92
CA LYS A 4 43.85 2.55 -73.24
C LYS A 4 43.95 3.07 -71.81
N ARG A 5 43.16 4.06 -71.44
CA ARG A 5 42.97 4.50 -70.04
C ARG A 5 41.98 3.54 -69.34
N VAL A 6 42.43 2.91 -68.29
CA VAL A 6 41.61 2.10 -67.39
C VAL A 6 41.12 3.05 -66.26
N SER A 7 39.82 3.30 -66.21
CA SER A 7 39.18 4.02 -65.09
C SER A 7 38.83 3.01 -63.96
N VAL A 8 39.43 3.21 -62.81
CA VAL A 8 39.10 2.44 -61.59
C VAL A 8 37.96 3.22 -60.88
N LEU A 9 36.77 2.64 -60.86
CA LEU A 9 35.65 3.11 -59.99
C LEU A 9 35.89 2.61 -58.57
N ALA A 10 36.16 3.50 -57.63
CA ALA A 10 36.17 3.22 -56.20
C ALA A 10 34.74 3.20 -55.66
N LEU A 11 34.23 2.05 -55.29
CA LEU A 11 32.93 1.86 -54.65
C LEU A 11 33.11 2.13 -53.14
N ALA A 12 32.66 3.32 -52.69
CA ALA A 12 32.64 3.64 -51.26
C ALA A 12 31.43 2.95 -50.58
N ALA A 13 31.71 1.89 -49.86
CA ALA A 13 30.69 1.23 -49.01
C ALA A 13 30.43 2.06 -47.77
N THR A 14 29.28 2.75 -47.72
CA THR A 14 28.76 3.41 -46.55
C THR A 14 28.25 2.37 -45.58
N VAL A 15 29.02 2.04 -44.52
CA VAL A 15 28.57 1.24 -43.38
C VAL A 15 27.65 2.12 -42.52
N ALA A 16 26.35 1.96 -42.69
CA ALA A 16 25.36 2.57 -41.78
C ALA A 16 25.48 1.85 -40.41
N PHE A 17 26.06 2.51 -39.44
CA PHE A 17 25.95 2.10 -38.04
C PHE A 17 24.49 2.27 -37.63
N ALA A 18 23.73 1.17 -37.62
CA ALA A 18 22.44 1.15 -36.92
C ALA A 18 22.75 1.32 -35.43
N ALA A 19 22.41 2.47 -34.86
CA ALA A 19 22.43 2.68 -33.44
C ALA A 19 21.54 1.59 -32.82
N PRO A 20 21.99 0.87 -31.77
CA PRO A 20 21.14 -0.10 -31.10
C PRO A 20 19.91 0.66 -30.60
N THR A 21 18.73 0.31 -31.10
CA THR A 21 17.46 0.70 -30.49
C THR A 21 17.50 0.12 -29.07
N SER A 22 17.75 1.00 -28.10
CA SER A 22 17.66 0.63 -26.68
C SER A 22 16.23 0.11 -26.47
N ALA A 23 16.09 -1.21 -26.39
CA ALA A 23 14.83 -1.79 -25.99
C ALA A 23 14.47 -1.13 -24.65
N GLN A 24 13.33 -0.44 -24.59
CA GLN A 24 12.89 0.28 -23.40
C GLN A 24 12.90 -0.67 -22.22
N GLN A 25 13.74 -0.42 -21.23
CA GLN A 25 13.86 -1.29 -20.06
C GLN A 25 12.51 -1.33 -19.32
N ARG A 26 12.11 -2.52 -18.90
CA ARG A 26 10.84 -2.75 -18.20
C ARG A 26 11.13 -3.22 -16.77
N VAL A 27 10.31 -2.79 -15.83
CA VAL A 27 10.32 -3.24 -14.44
C VAL A 27 8.98 -3.90 -14.12
N SER A 28 9.01 -5.07 -13.53
CA SER A 28 7.81 -5.81 -13.11
C SER A 28 7.47 -5.45 -11.66
N VAL A 29 6.29 -4.84 -11.46
CA VAL A 29 5.83 -4.29 -10.17
C VAL A 29 4.58 -5.02 -9.72
N TYR A 30 4.65 -5.69 -8.57
CA TYR A 30 3.48 -6.27 -7.91
C TYR A 30 2.99 -5.32 -6.82
N THR A 31 1.70 -4.92 -6.88
CA THR A 31 1.19 -3.88 -6.00
C THR A 31 -0.20 -4.16 -5.45
N ALA A 32 -0.43 -3.77 -4.20
CA ALA A 32 -1.75 -3.73 -3.59
C ALA A 32 -2.41 -2.35 -3.66
N HIS A 33 -1.80 -1.38 -4.34
CA HIS A 33 -2.41 -0.08 -4.58
C HIS A 33 -3.73 -0.17 -5.33
N THR A 34 -4.62 0.77 -5.06
CA THR A 34 -5.83 1.00 -5.86
C THR A 34 -5.47 1.49 -7.27
N ALA A 35 -6.36 1.26 -8.23
CA ALA A 35 -6.10 1.57 -9.64
C ALA A 35 -5.75 3.05 -9.86
N ASN A 36 -6.52 3.97 -9.24
CA ASN A 36 -6.32 5.40 -9.35
C ASN A 36 -4.91 5.86 -8.91
N ILE A 37 -4.31 5.22 -7.90
CA ILE A 37 -2.94 5.53 -7.46
C ILE A 37 -1.92 5.06 -8.50
N VAL A 38 -2.09 3.83 -8.99
CA VAL A 38 -1.21 3.25 -10.02
C VAL A 38 -1.26 4.10 -11.29
N GLU A 39 -2.46 4.43 -11.78
CA GLU A 39 -2.69 5.23 -12.97
C GLU A 39 -2.12 6.67 -12.84
N ARG A 40 -2.14 7.22 -11.63
CA ARG A 40 -1.58 8.56 -11.39
C ARG A 40 -0.05 8.56 -11.29
N LEU A 41 0.54 7.54 -10.69
CA LEU A 41 1.97 7.55 -10.36
C LEU A 41 2.86 6.96 -11.45
N LEU A 42 2.43 5.91 -12.14
CA LEU A 42 3.31 5.25 -13.12
C LEU A 42 3.73 6.11 -14.29
N PRO A 43 2.89 7.01 -14.86
CA PRO A 43 3.36 7.94 -15.88
C PRO A 43 4.53 8.82 -15.43
N GLU A 44 4.55 9.19 -14.13
CA GLU A 44 5.66 9.98 -13.56
C GLU A 44 6.94 9.14 -13.41
N PHE A 45 6.80 7.85 -13.06
CA PHE A 45 7.93 6.91 -13.07
C PHE A 45 8.53 6.78 -14.48
N GLU A 46 7.68 6.54 -15.47
CA GLU A 46 8.11 6.41 -16.86
C GLU A 46 8.79 7.67 -17.39
N LYS A 47 8.24 8.84 -17.06
CA LYS A 47 8.81 10.15 -17.40
C LYS A 47 10.16 10.39 -16.73
N ALA A 48 10.29 10.03 -15.46
CA ALA A 48 11.51 10.26 -14.67
C ALA A 48 12.66 9.32 -15.04
N THR A 49 12.35 8.08 -15.46
CA THR A 49 13.35 7.03 -15.64
C THR A 49 13.53 6.57 -17.09
N GLY A 50 12.58 6.86 -17.99
CA GLY A 50 12.52 6.29 -19.33
C GLY A 50 12.12 4.81 -19.37
N MET A 51 11.89 4.17 -18.21
CA MET A 51 11.49 2.76 -18.10
C MET A 51 9.97 2.62 -18.17
N LYS A 52 9.49 1.45 -18.62
CA LYS A 52 8.07 1.05 -18.50
C LYS A 52 7.88 0.16 -17.28
N ALA A 53 6.71 0.28 -16.63
CA ALA A 53 6.33 -0.61 -15.54
C ALA A 53 5.27 -1.60 -16.02
N ASP A 54 5.54 -2.90 -15.83
CA ASP A 54 4.56 -3.98 -15.98
C ASP A 54 3.95 -4.27 -14.62
N VAL A 55 2.63 -4.00 -14.47
CA VAL A 55 1.98 -4.04 -13.17
C VAL A 55 1.08 -5.23 -13.01
N VAL A 56 1.27 -5.95 -11.91
CA VAL A 56 0.32 -6.94 -11.40
C VAL A 56 -0.32 -6.37 -10.14
N LYS A 57 -1.64 -6.18 -10.19
CA LYS A 57 -2.42 -5.66 -9.06
C LYS A 57 -3.24 -6.77 -8.43
N ALA A 58 -3.05 -6.98 -7.10
CA ALA A 58 -3.80 -7.96 -6.32
C ALA A 58 -3.85 -7.54 -4.84
N GLY A 59 -4.55 -8.30 -4.00
CA GLY A 59 -4.50 -8.12 -2.55
C GLY A 59 -3.11 -8.43 -1.98
N SER A 60 -2.77 -7.82 -0.86
CA SER A 60 -1.43 -7.97 -0.25
C SER A 60 -1.06 -9.44 0.02
N GLY A 61 -2.02 -10.24 0.51
CA GLY A 61 -1.82 -11.67 0.76
C GLY A 61 -1.58 -12.45 -0.53
N ASP A 62 -2.34 -12.16 -1.58
CA ASP A 62 -2.22 -12.83 -2.88
C ASP A 62 -0.88 -12.52 -3.55
N ILE A 63 -0.39 -11.27 -3.41
CA ILE A 63 0.94 -10.87 -3.91
C ILE A 63 2.05 -11.67 -3.24
N ILE A 64 2.05 -11.73 -1.92
CA ILE A 64 3.08 -12.50 -1.18
C ILE A 64 3.01 -13.98 -1.52
N ASN A 65 1.81 -14.56 -1.61
CA ASN A 65 1.64 -15.97 -2.00
C ASN A 65 2.18 -16.21 -3.42
N ARG A 66 1.96 -15.28 -4.34
CA ARG A 66 2.48 -15.35 -5.70
C ARG A 66 4.01 -15.25 -5.73
N VAL A 67 4.60 -14.28 -5.05
CA VAL A 67 6.07 -14.13 -4.94
C VAL A 67 6.69 -15.40 -4.35
N ARG A 68 6.06 -15.98 -3.32
CA ARG A 68 6.52 -17.24 -2.71
C ARG A 68 6.44 -18.41 -3.69
N ALA A 69 5.38 -18.53 -4.47
CA ALA A 69 5.24 -19.56 -5.49
C ALA A 69 6.26 -19.40 -6.62
N GLU A 70 6.60 -18.17 -6.97
CA GLU A 70 7.56 -17.82 -8.02
C GLU A 70 9.04 -17.83 -7.54
N ARG A 71 9.33 -18.12 -6.27
CA ARG A 71 10.67 -17.99 -5.66
C ARG A 71 11.82 -18.71 -6.41
N ALA A 72 11.53 -19.82 -7.10
CA ALA A 72 12.52 -20.55 -7.90
C ALA A 72 12.82 -19.89 -9.25
N ASN A 73 11.90 -19.07 -9.75
CA ASN A 73 12.03 -18.31 -11.00
C ASN A 73 11.21 -17.01 -10.87
N PRO A 74 11.71 -16.01 -10.13
CA PRO A 74 11.00 -14.78 -9.83
C PRO A 74 10.53 -14.04 -11.10
N LYS A 75 9.35 -13.44 -11.03
CA LYS A 75 8.76 -12.66 -12.13
C LYS A 75 8.62 -11.19 -11.78
N ALA A 76 8.54 -10.88 -10.50
CA ALA A 76 8.49 -9.52 -10.01
C ALA A 76 9.89 -8.99 -9.70
N ASP A 77 10.10 -7.71 -9.96
CA ASP A 77 11.30 -6.98 -9.53
C ASP A 77 11.03 -6.26 -8.20
N VAL A 78 9.82 -5.71 -8.06
CA VAL A 78 9.41 -4.88 -6.92
C VAL A 78 8.06 -5.33 -6.39
N ILE A 79 7.94 -5.39 -5.07
CA ILE A 79 6.68 -5.34 -4.34
C ILE A 79 6.46 -3.89 -3.93
N TRP A 80 5.27 -3.34 -4.20
CA TRP A 80 4.95 -1.94 -3.92
C TRP A 80 3.62 -1.78 -3.19
N SER A 81 3.62 -1.07 -2.06
CA SER A 81 2.44 -0.81 -1.23
C SER A 81 1.80 -2.08 -0.65
N ILE A 82 2.53 -2.67 0.27
CA ILE A 82 2.06 -3.78 1.10
C ILE A 82 2.32 -3.44 2.56
N GLY A 83 1.43 -3.85 3.47
CA GLY A 83 1.61 -3.62 4.90
C GLY A 83 2.97 -4.13 5.40
N ALA A 84 3.65 -3.28 6.18
CA ALA A 84 5.00 -3.53 6.67
C ALA A 84 5.11 -4.88 7.43
N GLU A 85 4.09 -5.24 8.21
CA GLU A 85 4.04 -6.50 8.94
C GLU A 85 4.00 -7.73 8.03
N LEU A 86 3.43 -7.61 6.84
CA LEU A 86 3.41 -8.70 5.87
C LEU A 86 4.77 -8.86 5.17
N LEU A 87 5.46 -7.76 4.89
CA LEU A 87 6.82 -7.79 4.38
C LEU A 87 7.79 -8.31 5.43
N GLU A 88 7.65 -7.88 6.70
CA GLU A 88 8.45 -8.36 7.83
C GLU A 88 8.29 -9.88 8.01
N ALA A 89 7.06 -10.39 7.97
CA ALA A 89 6.75 -11.83 8.07
C ALA A 89 7.32 -12.67 6.91
N ASN A 90 7.74 -12.05 5.81
CA ASN A 90 8.21 -12.73 4.60
C ASN A 90 9.58 -12.18 4.14
N ASN A 91 10.38 -11.75 5.10
CA ASN A 91 11.67 -11.10 4.84
C ASN A 91 12.64 -11.96 4.01
N GLU A 92 12.50 -13.30 4.05
CA GLU A 92 13.29 -14.25 3.28
C GLU A 92 13.05 -14.18 1.76
N LEU A 93 11.91 -13.60 1.34
CA LEU A 93 11.56 -13.38 -0.07
C LEU A 93 12.13 -12.08 -0.63
N LEU A 94 12.72 -11.24 0.23
CA LEU A 94 13.11 -9.88 -0.08
C LEU A 94 14.62 -9.75 -0.23
N GLU A 95 15.04 -8.86 -1.13
CA GLU A 95 16.43 -8.49 -1.35
C GLU A 95 16.76 -7.19 -0.60
N ALA A 96 17.88 -7.20 0.12
CA ALA A 96 18.33 -6.02 0.85
C ALA A 96 18.73 -4.89 -0.12
N TYR A 97 18.24 -3.69 0.15
CA TYR A 97 18.62 -2.50 -0.60
C TYR A 97 18.63 -1.26 0.28
N ARG A 98 19.67 -0.44 0.16
CA ARG A 98 19.71 0.90 0.74
C ARG A 98 19.53 1.93 -0.37
N PRO A 99 18.35 2.58 -0.46
CA PRO A 99 18.07 3.58 -1.49
C PRO A 99 18.89 4.87 -1.25
N LYS A 100 19.05 5.68 -2.30
CA LYS A 100 19.80 6.95 -2.26
C LYS A 100 19.29 7.91 -1.19
N GLU A 101 17.98 7.96 -1.01
CA GLU A 101 17.29 8.89 -0.09
C GLU A 101 17.01 8.28 1.31
N PHE A 102 17.64 7.14 1.65
CA PHE A 102 17.37 6.43 2.91
C PHE A 102 17.54 7.31 4.16
N ASP A 103 18.50 8.21 4.18
CA ASP A 103 18.79 9.08 5.32
C ASP A 103 17.73 10.20 5.51
N LYS A 104 16.94 10.45 4.46
CA LYS A 104 15.80 11.37 4.50
C LYS A 104 14.55 10.75 5.13
N ILE A 105 14.49 9.42 5.26
CA ILE A 105 13.38 8.74 5.90
C ILE A 105 13.42 9.00 7.41
N ALA A 106 12.27 9.35 7.99
CA ALA A 106 12.11 9.52 9.42
C ALA A 106 12.32 8.18 10.17
N ASP A 107 13.05 8.20 11.27
CA ASP A 107 13.46 6.98 11.96
C ASP A 107 12.28 6.15 12.47
N ALA A 108 11.16 6.80 12.80
CA ALA A 108 9.93 6.14 13.22
C ALA A 108 9.30 5.22 12.16
N PHE A 109 9.66 5.40 10.87
CA PHE A 109 9.15 4.58 9.77
C PHE A 109 10.15 3.53 9.28
N LYS A 110 11.41 3.59 9.70
CA LYS A 110 12.42 2.62 9.28
C LYS A 110 12.13 1.24 9.86
N GLY A 111 12.09 0.24 8.99
CA GLY A 111 11.93 -1.17 9.37
C GLY A 111 13.25 -1.82 9.77
N THR A 112 13.15 -3.04 10.26
CA THR A 112 14.29 -3.89 10.67
C THR A 112 14.66 -4.94 9.63
N GLY A 113 13.74 -5.20 8.67
CA GLY A 113 13.92 -6.18 7.60
C GLY A 113 14.47 -5.60 6.30
N ASN A 114 14.40 -6.40 5.23
CA ASN A 114 14.82 -6.02 3.88
C ASN A 114 13.77 -5.21 3.11
N TRP A 115 12.69 -4.83 3.78
CA TRP A 115 11.68 -3.94 3.22
C TRP A 115 11.99 -2.47 3.55
N LEU A 116 11.39 -1.57 2.77
CA LEU A 116 11.57 -0.13 2.87
C LEU A 116 10.19 0.53 3.07
N PRO A 117 10.10 1.56 3.91
CA PRO A 117 8.88 2.34 4.01
C PRO A 117 8.68 3.14 2.71
N TYR A 118 7.42 3.25 2.30
CA TYR A 118 7.03 4.02 1.12
C TYR A 118 6.23 5.27 1.51
N THR A 119 5.15 5.09 2.28
CA THR A 119 4.33 6.17 2.83
C THR A 119 3.85 5.80 4.23
N GLY A 120 3.40 6.77 5.01
CA GLY A 120 2.67 6.49 6.25
C GLY A 120 1.19 6.26 5.97
N ILE A 121 0.60 5.29 6.62
CA ILE A 121 -0.83 4.96 6.56
C ILE A 121 -1.44 4.97 7.97
N VAL A 122 -2.68 5.46 8.07
CA VAL A 122 -3.41 5.59 9.33
C VAL A 122 -4.75 4.90 9.20
N ASN A 123 -5.12 4.07 10.16
CA ASN A 123 -6.46 3.49 10.22
C ASN A 123 -7.47 4.54 10.73
N VAL A 124 -8.62 4.60 10.08
CA VAL A 124 -9.73 5.49 10.44
C VAL A 124 -11.07 4.80 10.22
N PHE A 125 -12.11 5.36 10.84
CA PHE A 125 -13.47 5.09 10.40
C PHE A 125 -13.87 6.18 9.40
N MET A 126 -14.49 5.79 8.32
CA MET A 126 -15.15 6.67 7.36
C MET A 126 -16.66 6.53 7.58
N VAL A 127 -17.36 7.62 7.77
CA VAL A 127 -18.82 7.61 7.99
C VAL A 127 -19.54 8.35 6.89
N ASN A 128 -20.71 7.85 6.48
CA ASN A 128 -21.58 8.55 5.55
C ASN A 128 -22.43 9.56 6.33
N THR A 129 -22.26 10.86 6.04
CA THR A 129 -22.91 11.97 6.74
C THR A 129 -24.40 12.14 6.43
N LYS A 130 -24.91 11.42 5.40
CA LYS A 130 -26.34 11.37 5.11
C LYS A 130 -27.07 10.24 5.86
N LYS A 131 -26.29 9.23 6.32
CA LYS A 131 -26.85 8.08 7.05
C LYS A 131 -26.74 8.20 8.56
N LEU A 132 -25.70 8.85 9.04
CA LEU A 132 -25.42 9.05 10.46
C LEU A 132 -25.28 10.55 10.75
N LYS A 133 -25.85 11.00 11.86
CA LYS A 133 -25.59 12.33 12.40
C LYS A 133 -24.33 12.32 13.25
N PRO A 134 -23.69 13.49 13.52
CA PRO A 134 -22.43 13.54 14.29
C PRO A 134 -22.50 12.85 15.66
N GLU A 135 -23.63 12.92 16.37
CA GLU A 135 -23.85 12.27 17.65
C GLU A 135 -23.95 10.72 17.56
N GLU A 136 -24.21 10.21 16.36
CA GLU A 136 -24.31 8.77 16.08
C GLU A 136 -22.99 8.17 15.56
N TYR A 137 -21.93 8.97 15.41
CA TYR A 137 -20.64 8.45 14.92
C TYR A 137 -19.99 7.53 15.95
N PRO A 138 -19.39 6.40 15.51
CA PRO A 138 -18.62 5.56 16.43
C PRO A 138 -17.38 6.34 16.88
N LYS A 139 -17.13 6.37 18.19
CA LYS A 139 -15.97 7.05 18.78
C LYS A 139 -14.82 6.10 19.08
N THR A 140 -15.13 4.84 19.33
CA THR A 140 -14.16 3.80 19.69
C THR A 140 -14.34 2.58 18.80
N TRP A 141 -13.30 1.75 18.74
CA TRP A 141 -13.41 0.47 18.02
C TRP A 141 -14.51 -0.43 18.58
N LEU A 142 -14.74 -0.40 19.90
CA LEU A 142 -15.78 -1.22 20.52
C LEU A 142 -17.19 -0.67 20.25
N ASP A 143 -17.35 0.62 19.97
CA ASP A 143 -18.64 1.18 19.55
C ASP A 143 -19.20 0.49 18.32
N LEU A 144 -18.32 -0.03 17.44
CA LEU A 144 -18.71 -0.77 16.24
C LEU A 144 -19.53 -2.05 16.55
N ALA A 145 -19.50 -2.54 17.79
CA ALA A 145 -20.33 -3.66 18.24
C ALA A 145 -21.77 -3.27 18.59
N LYS A 146 -22.10 -1.97 18.64
CA LYS A 146 -23.45 -1.50 18.98
C LYS A 146 -24.48 -2.02 17.98
N PRO A 147 -25.68 -2.47 18.46
CA PRO A 147 -26.70 -3.07 17.60
C PRO A 147 -27.18 -2.17 16.46
N GLN A 148 -27.14 -0.84 16.64
CA GLN A 148 -27.52 0.14 15.63
C GLN A 148 -26.68 0.09 14.36
N TYR A 149 -25.46 -0.48 14.42
CA TYR A 149 -24.57 -0.60 13.27
C TYR A 149 -24.61 -1.97 12.60
N LYS A 150 -25.53 -2.86 13.02
CA LYS A 150 -25.66 -4.19 12.44
C LYS A 150 -25.84 -4.14 10.93
N ASN A 151 -24.97 -4.83 10.20
CA ASN A 151 -24.94 -4.85 8.73
C ASN A 151 -24.75 -3.47 8.06
N GLN A 152 -24.23 -2.48 8.79
CA GLN A 152 -23.97 -1.15 8.27
C GLN A 152 -22.47 -0.80 8.19
N ILE A 153 -21.60 -1.72 8.58
CA ILE A 153 -20.15 -1.50 8.59
C ILE A 153 -19.52 -2.30 7.47
N SER A 154 -18.77 -1.64 6.59
CA SER A 154 -17.95 -2.30 5.58
C SER A 154 -16.49 -2.38 6.03
N MET A 155 -15.88 -3.54 5.87
CA MET A 155 -14.46 -3.82 6.09
C MET A 155 -13.99 -4.82 5.03
N ALA A 156 -12.77 -4.72 4.55
CA ALA A 156 -12.25 -5.78 3.70
C ALA A 156 -11.89 -7.02 4.55
N ALA A 157 -11.90 -8.20 3.94
CA ALA A 157 -11.48 -9.42 4.62
C ALA A 157 -9.98 -9.36 4.96
N ALA A 158 -9.62 -9.69 6.20
CA ALA A 158 -8.25 -9.53 6.69
C ALA A 158 -7.24 -10.50 6.04
N ASP A 159 -7.70 -11.62 5.51
CA ASP A 159 -6.89 -12.57 4.73
C ASP A 159 -6.56 -12.03 3.32
N LYS A 160 -7.38 -11.13 2.78
CA LYS A 160 -7.21 -10.52 1.44
C LYS A 160 -6.51 -9.16 1.47
N SER A 161 -6.64 -8.42 2.56
CA SER A 161 -6.22 -7.02 2.64
C SER A 161 -5.23 -6.77 3.80
N GLY A 162 -4.05 -6.23 3.48
CA GLY A 162 -3.07 -5.81 4.48
C GLY A 162 -3.61 -4.73 5.41
N SER A 163 -4.35 -3.73 4.89
CA SER A 163 -4.97 -2.71 5.72
C SER A 163 -6.00 -3.26 6.69
N SER A 164 -6.75 -4.28 6.28
CA SER A 164 -7.72 -4.94 7.18
C SER A 164 -7.04 -5.82 8.22
N TYR A 165 -5.93 -6.47 7.89
CA TYR A 165 -5.10 -7.12 8.90
C TYR A 165 -4.54 -6.10 9.92
N MET A 166 -4.06 -4.94 9.44
CA MET A 166 -3.65 -3.84 10.31
C MET A 166 -4.79 -3.37 11.23
N GLN A 167 -6.03 -3.29 10.73
CA GLN A 167 -7.22 -2.93 11.53
C GLN A 167 -7.50 -3.97 12.62
N LEU A 168 -7.48 -5.25 12.28
CA LEU A 168 -7.62 -6.35 13.24
C LEU A 168 -6.53 -6.27 14.31
N ASN A 169 -5.27 -6.12 13.91
CA ASN A 169 -4.15 -6.04 14.86
C ASN A 169 -4.21 -4.75 15.70
N THR A 170 -4.70 -3.64 15.16
CA THR A 170 -4.99 -2.41 15.92
C THR A 170 -5.98 -2.68 17.03
N PHE A 171 -7.11 -3.32 16.70
CA PHE A 171 -8.12 -3.71 17.68
C PHE A 171 -7.53 -4.61 18.79
N LEU A 172 -6.80 -5.65 18.41
CA LEU A 172 -6.19 -6.59 19.35
C LEU A 172 -5.05 -5.95 20.17
N THR A 173 -4.39 -4.91 19.65
CA THR A 173 -3.41 -4.15 20.44
C THR A 173 -4.10 -3.32 21.52
N ILE A 174 -5.27 -2.76 21.24
CA ILE A 174 -6.04 -1.93 22.19
C ILE A 174 -6.72 -2.81 23.25
N TYR A 175 -7.37 -3.89 22.84
CA TYR A 175 -8.22 -4.70 23.74
C TYR A 175 -7.58 -6.01 24.19
N GLY A 176 -6.34 -6.29 23.75
CA GLY A 176 -5.64 -7.54 24.03
C GLY A 176 -5.93 -8.63 23.00
N ASP A 177 -4.98 -9.56 22.86
CA ASP A 177 -5.06 -10.71 21.94
C ASP A 177 -5.43 -12.02 22.66
N SER A 178 -5.88 -11.92 23.93
CA SER A 178 -6.46 -13.01 24.71
C SER A 178 -7.87 -13.38 24.24
N ASN A 179 -8.46 -14.41 24.84
CA ASN A 179 -9.84 -14.81 24.57
C ASN A 179 -10.85 -13.67 24.79
N ASP A 180 -10.62 -12.79 25.76
CA ASP A 180 -11.46 -11.61 26.02
C ASP A 180 -11.39 -10.62 24.85
N GLY A 181 -10.19 -10.28 24.36
CA GLY A 181 -10.03 -9.39 23.21
C GLY A 181 -10.68 -9.95 21.94
N TRP A 182 -10.51 -11.25 21.68
CA TRP A 182 -11.17 -11.92 20.56
C TRP A 182 -12.69 -12.00 20.71
N SER A 183 -13.20 -12.16 21.93
CA SER A 183 -14.66 -12.09 22.19
C SER A 183 -15.22 -10.71 21.89
N LYS A 184 -14.51 -9.64 22.27
CA LYS A 184 -14.87 -8.26 21.90
C LYS A 184 -14.81 -8.06 20.39
N PHE A 185 -13.77 -8.57 19.72
CA PHE A 185 -13.69 -8.48 18.26
C PHE A 185 -14.82 -9.26 17.58
N LYS A 186 -15.20 -10.41 18.07
CA LYS A 186 -16.35 -11.19 17.58
C LYS A 186 -17.66 -10.38 17.62
N SER A 187 -17.84 -9.56 18.66
CA SER A 187 -19.01 -8.68 18.76
C SER A 187 -19.02 -7.60 17.69
N VAL A 188 -17.86 -7.01 17.35
CA VAL A 188 -17.71 -6.09 16.23
C VAL A 188 -17.92 -6.83 14.90
N PHE A 189 -17.29 -8.00 14.75
CA PHE A 189 -17.35 -8.82 13.55
C PHE A 189 -18.78 -9.18 13.14
N ALA A 190 -19.67 -9.39 14.11
CA ALA A 190 -21.09 -9.66 13.87
C ALA A 190 -21.84 -8.53 13.13
N ASN A 191 -21.32 -7.30 13.14
CA ASN A 191 -21.88 -6.14 12.47
C ASN A 191 -21.24 -5.84 11.12
N LEU A 192 -20.14 -6.53 10.74
CA LEU A 192 -19.38 -6.23 9.54
C LEU A 192 -20.01 -6.84 8.27
N ASN A 193 -19.96 -6.12 7.17
CA ASN A 193 -20.09 -6.66 5.81
C ASN A 193 -18.70 -6.73 5.20
N LEU A 194 -18.26 -7.95 4.85
CA LEU A 194 -16.91 -8.17 4.34
C LEU A 194 -16.84 -7.92 2.84
N SER A 195 -15.83 -7.14 2.44
CA SER A 195 -15.45 -6.88 1.06
C SER A 195 -14.19 -7.68 0.70
N ASN A 196 -14.04 -8.06 -0.56
CA ASN A 196 -12.81 -8.68 -1.07
C ASN A 196 -11.69 -7.66 -1.36
N SER A 197 -11.98 -6.36 -1.26
CA SER A 197 -11.02 -5.29 -1.56
C SER A 197 -11.18 -4.12 -0.61
N SER A 198 -10.08 -3.66 -0.01
CA SER A 198 -10.06 -2.44 0.79
C SER A 198 -10.37 -1.18 -0.01
N GLY A 199 -10.06 -1.16 -1.31
CA GLY A 199 -10.39 -0.03 -2.20
C GLY A 199 -11.90 0.09 -2.50
N ALA A 200 -12.70 -0.95 -2.27
CA ALA A 200 -14.15 -0.89 -2.41
C ALA A 200 -14.85 -0.26 -1.20
N VAL A 201 -14.27 -0.40 0.00
CA VAL A 201 -14.89 0.06 1.26
C VAL A 201 -15.26 1.54 1.25
N PRO A 202 -14.37 2.49 0.89
CA PRO A 202 -14.72 3.91 0.85
C PRO A 202 -15.84 4.23 -0.13
N ARG A 203 -15.90 3.51 -1.26
CA ARG A 203 -16.97 3.67 -2.25
C ARG A 203 -18.32 3.25 -1.67
N PHE A 204 -18.39 2.08 -1.01
CA PHE A 204 -19.63 1.62 -0.37
C PHE A 204 -20.16 2.62 0.66
N VAL A 205 -19.26 3.28 1.40
CA VAL A 205 -19.65 4.35 2.33
C VAL A 205 -20.11 5.59 1.57
N ASN A 206 -19.35 6.07 0.59
CA ASN A 206 -19.71 7.25 -0.20
C ASN A 206 -21.08 7.09 -0.87
N ASP A 207 -21.33 5.93 -1.49
CA ASP A 207 -22.56 5.63 -2.24
C ASP A 207 -23.74 5.28 -1.32
N GLY A 208 -23.50 5.18 0.01
CA GLY A 208 -24.51 4.89 1.01
C GLY A 208 -24.92 3.41 1.10
N GLU A 209 -24.14 2.49 0.52
CA GLU A 209 -24.32 1.04 0.71
C GLU A 209 -23.95 0.61 2.13
N ALA A 210 -22.98 1.31 2.75
CA ALA A 210 -22.61 1.18 4.15
C ALA A 210 -22.72 2.55 4.85
N ALA A 211 -23.02 2.56 6.15
CA ALA A 211 -22.98 3.78 6.95
C ALA A 211 -21.55 4.08 7.47
N ILE A 212 -20.77 3.03 7.70
CA ILE A 212 -19.42 3.10 8.26
C ILE A 212 -18.49 2.22 7.42
N GLY A 213 -17.26 2.67 7.21
CA GLY A 213 -16.20 1.90 6.59
C GLY A 213 -14.94 1.89 7.46
N LEU A 214 -14.37 0.71 7.68
CA LEU A 214 -13.02 0.61 8.24
C LEU A 214 -12.04 0.70 7.10
N THR A 215 -11.27 1.80 7.03
CA THR A 215 -10.41 2.09 5.89
C THR A 215 -9.13 2.82 6.31
N LEU A 216 -8.30 3.14 5.33
CA LEU A 216 -7.15 4.01 5.53
C LEU A 216 -7.54 5.47 5.32
N GLU A 217 -6.87 6.36 6.02
CA GLU A 217 -7.09 7.81 6.01
C GLU A 217 -7.02 8.41 4.59
N ASP A 218 -6.00 8.03 3.81
CA ASP A 218 -5.81 8.50 2.44
C ASP A 218 -6.97 8.10 1.51
N ASN A 219 -7.48 6.89 1.66
CA ASN A 219 -8.62 6.43 0.90
C ASN A 219 -9.90 7.22 1.24
N ALA A 220 -10.16 7.47 2.54
CA ALA A 220 -11.28 8.30 2.97
C ALA A 220 -11.10 9.77 2.54
N TYR A 221 -9.87 10.30 2.65
CA TYR A 221 -9.53 11.67 2.27
C TYR A 221 -9.85 11.99 0.82
N LEU A 222 -9.62 11.08 -0.11
CA LEU A 222 -9.93 11.29 -1.53
C LEU A 222 -11.42 11.56 -1.76
N PHE A 223 -12.30 10.90 -1.03
CA PHE A 223 -13.75 11.15 -1.10
C PHE A 223 -14.14 12.45 -0.43
N VAL A 224 -13.54 12.80 0.72
CA VAL A 224 -13.74 14.11 1.35
C VAL A 224 -13.30 15.24 0.42
N LYS A 225 -12.09 15.12 -0.17
CA LYS A 225 -11.55 16.07 -1.15
C LYS A 225 -12.44 16.19 -2.38
N GLY A 226 -13.06 15.10 -2.82
CA GLY A 226 -14.01 15.06 -3.92
C GLY A 226 -15.41 15.59 -3.59
N GLY A 227 -15.67 16.07 -2.37
CA GLY A 227 -16.98 16.59 -1.93
C GLY A 227 -18.02 15.51 -1.65
N GLY A 228 -17.59 14.27 -1.44
CA GLY A 228 -18.46 13.16 -1.05
C GLY A 228 -19.13 13.39 0.31
N PRO A 229 -20.32 12.81 0.58
CA PRO A 229 -21.04 12.96 1.84
C PRO A 229 -20.43 12.08 2.93
N VAL A 230 -19.17 12.30 3.24
CA VAL A 230 -18.39 11.44 4.15
C VAL A 230 -17.54 12.26 5.12
N ALA A 231 -17.25 11.69 6.30
CA ALA A 231 -16.34 12.25 7.29
C ALA A 231 -15.34 11.20 7.77
N ILE A 232 -14.15 11.68 8.16
CA ILE A 232 -13.08 10.85 8.73
C ILE A 232 -13.15 10.94 10.25
N ILE A 233 -13.22 9.79 10.92
CA ILE A 233 -13.25 9.67 12.36
C ILE A 233 -11.99 8.94 12.82
N TYR A 234 -11.22 9.60 13.69
CA TYR A 234 -10.09 8.99 14.38
C TYR A 234 -10.57 8.42 15.71
N PRO A 235 -10.43 7.10 15.94
CA PRO A 235 -10.90 6.47 17.18
C PRO A 235 -10.29 7.10 18.43
N GLU A 236 -11.14 7.43 19.42
CA GLU A 236 -10.71 8.08 20.67
C GLU A 236 -9.94 7.12 21.59
N ASP A 237 -10.17 5.82 21.48
CA ASP A 237 -9.42 4.76 22.18
C ASP A 237 -8.05 4.48 21.55
N GLY A 238 -7.80 5.01 20.37
CA GLY A 238 -6.52 5.01 19.68
C GLY A 238 -6.58 4.33 18.32
N THR A 239 -5.60 4.66 17.49
CA THR A 239 -5.44 4.04 16.17
C THR A 239 -3.98 3.82 15.83
N SER A 240 -3.70 3.03 14.82
CA SER A 240 -2.34 2.81 14.31
C SER A 240 -1.99 3.74 13.16
N ALA A 241 -0.74 4.19 13.18
CA ALA A 241 -0.06 4.82 12.06
C ALA A 241 1.24 4.06 11.82
N ILE A 242 1.38 3.43 10.67
CA ILE A 242 2.56 2.63 10.32
C ILE A 242 3.03 2.94 8.91
N ALA A 243 4.21 2.42 8.55
CA ALA A 243 4.67 2.47 7.17
C ALA A 243 3.87 1.51 6.29
N ASP A 244 3.43 2.00 5.14
CA ASP A 244 3.15 1.16 3.97
C ASP A 244 4.48 0.83 3.31
N GLY A 245 4.72 -0.42 2.97
CA GLY A 245 6.04 -0.90 2.60
C GLY A 245 6.21 -1.20 1.12
N MET A 246 7.46 -1.21 0.70
CA MET A 246 7.91 -1.73 -0.59
C MET A 246 9.21 -2.51 -0.43
N ALA A 247 9.52 -3.39 -1.37
CA ALA A 247 10.73 -4.19 -1.33
C ALA A 247 11.18 -4.64 -2.72
N LEU A 248 12.48 -4.90 -2.88
CA LEU A 248 12.98 -5.69 -3.99
C LEU A 248 12.67 -7.17 -3.76
N VAL A 249 12.29 -7.87 -4.80
CA VAL A 249 12.12 -9.33 -4.75
C VAL A 249 13.48 -9.99 -4.84
N LYS A 250 13.71 -10.97 -3.98
CA LYS A 250 14.97 -11.75 -4.00
C LYS A 250 15.10 -12.52 -5.33
N GLY A 251 16.22 -12.33 -6.00
CA GLY A 251 16.44 -12.92 -7.33
C GLY A 251 15.67 -12.23 -8.46
N ALA A 252 15.25 -10.98 -8.29
CA ALA A 252 14.53 -10.16 -9.27
C ALA A 252 15.19 -10.22 -10.67
N PRO A 253 14.42 -10.46 -11.75
CA PRO A 253 14.94 -10.51 -13.12
C PRO A 253 15.62 -9.23 -13.57
N ASN A 254 15.09 -8.06 -13.17
CA ASN A 254 15.65 -6.74 -13.43
C ASN A 254 15.93 -5.98 -12.12
N LEU A 255 16.92 -6.43 -11.36
CA LEU A 255 17.31 -5.80 -10.09
C LEU A 255 17.63 -4.31 -10.24
N ALA A 256 18.25 -3.91 -11.36
CA ALA A 256 18.58 -2.50 -11.62
C ALA A 256 17.30 -1.65 -11.81
N GLY A 257 16.33 -2.16 -12.55
CA GLY A 257 15.02 -1.53 -12.72
C GLY A 257 14.26 -1.43 -11.40
N GLY A 258 14.29 -2.49 -10.58
CA GLY A 258 13.70 -2.50 -9.25
C GLY A 258 14.29 -1.44 -8.32
N LYS A 259 15.63 -1.30 -8.31
CA LYS A 259 16.31 -0.22 -7.55
C LYS A 259 15.92 1.17 -8.05
N ALA A 260 15.86 1.36 -9.37
CA ALA A 260 15.44 2.63 -9.94
C ALA A 260 13.98 2.99 -9.57
N PHE A 261 13.08 1.99 -9.51
CA PHE A 261 11.71 2.18 -9.06
C PHE A 261 11.65 2.63 -7.59
N ILE A 262 12.39 1.97 -6.71
CA ILE A 262 12.45 2.31 -5.29
C ILE A 262 13.05 3.72 -5.08
N ASP A 263 14.16 4.03 -5.76
CA ASP A 263 14.78 5.36 -5.67
C ASP A 263 13.82 6.47 -6.16
N TRP A 264 13.07 6.20 -7.25
CA TRP A 264 12.04 7.11 -7.74
C TRP A 264 10.91 7.28 -6.72
N ALA A 265 10.38 6.18 -6.17
CA ALA A 265 9.27 6.22 -5.21
C ALA A 265 9.62 6.99 -3.94
N LEU A 266 10.89 6.99 -3.54
CA LEU A 266 11.40 7.71 -2.36
C LEU A 266 11.93 9.11 -2.68
N SER A 267 11.98 9.52 -3.95
CA SER A 267 12.43 10.87 -4.33
C SER A 267 11.51 11.94 -3.74
N SER A 268 12.03 13.14 -3.48
CA SER A 268 11.25 14.27 -2.96
C SER A 268 10.04 14.56 -3.84
N ALA A 269 10.23 14.60 -5.16
CA ALA A 269 9.17 14.91 -6.12
C ALA A 269 8.01 13.88 -6.05
N THR A 270 8.32 12.58 -5.98
CA THR A 270 7.30 11.54 -5.87
C THR A 270 6.61 11.59 -4.51
N GLN A 271 7.38 11.81 -3.43
CA GLN A 271 6.81 11.92 -2.08
C GLN A 271 5.90 13.16 -1.95
N ASP A 272 6.26 14.30 -2.51
CA ASP A 272 5.39 15.48 -2.55
C ASP A 272 4.09 15.19 -3.32
N LEU A 273 4.17 14.48 -4.44
CA LEU A 273 3.01 14.11 -5.23
C LEU A 273 2.06 13.17 -4.47
N VAL A 274 2.59 12.12 -3.82
CA VAL A 274 1.75 11.18 -3.06
C VAL A 274 1.10 11.84 -1.85
N VAL A 275 1.76 12.82 -1.23
CA VAL A 275 1.21 13.60 -0.12
C VAL A 275 0.11 14.54 -0.63
N GLN A 276 0.43 15.41 -1.59
CA GLN A 276 -0.46 16.52 -1.98
C GLN A 276 -1.66 16.05 -2.81
N GLU A 277 -1.49 15.06 -3.67
CA GLU A 277 -2.57 14.60 -4.54
C GLU A 277 -3.34 13.40 -3.97
N LEU A 278 -2.64 12.47 -3.30
CA LEU A 278 -3.22 11.21 -2.87
C LEU A 278 -3.52 11.16 -1.35
N GLY A 279 -3.18 12.21 -0.61
CA GLY A 279 -3.49 12.30 0.83
C GLY A 279 -2.70 11.34 1.71
N ARG A 280 -1.59 10.79 1.22
CA ARG A 280 -0.72 9.90 1.97
C ARG A 280 0.12 10.66 3.00
N ARG A 281 0.38 10.06 4.14
CA ARG A 281 1.28 10.65 5.13
C ARG A 281 2.73 10.53 4.66
N PRO A 282 3.52 11.63 4.71
CA PRO A 282 4.92 11.59 4.31
C PRO A 282 5.75 10.75 5.29
N ILE A 283 6.73 10.03 4.76
CA ILE A 283 7.75 9.34 5.56
C ILE A 283 9.08 10.10 5.59
N ARG A 284 9.25 11.09 4.73
CA ARG A 284 10.47 11.91 4.65
C ARG A 284 10.46 13.02 5.70
N LYS A 285 11.61 13.27 6.30
CA LYS A 285 11.84 14.36 7.29
C LYS A 285 11.66 15.75 6.67
N ASP A 286 11.90 15.88 5.36
CA ASP A 286 11.87 17.14 4.60
C ASP A 286 10.59 17.31 3.76
N ALA A 287 9.65 16.38 3.83
CA ALA A 287 8.37 16.50 3.10
C ALA A 287 7.40 17.43 3.82
N LYS A 288 6.61 18.16 3.03
CA LYS A 288 5.54 19.01 3.57
C LYS A 288 4.33 18.16 3.96
N PRO A 289 3.82 18.29 5.18
CA PRO A 289 2.60 17.58 5.58
C PRO A 289 1.39 18.10 4.79
N LEU A 290 0.37 17.25 4.64
CA LEU A 290 -0.90 17.66 4.03
C LEU A 290 -1.72 18.47 5.04
N GLY A 291 -1.96 19.76 4.75
CA GLY A 291 -2.57 20.71 5.69
C GLY A 291 -4.03 20.42 6.06
N ASN A 292 -4.73 19.59 5.28
CA ASN A 292 -6.16 19.32 5.47
C ASN A 292 -6.45 18.07 6.32
N LEU A 293 -5.41 17.33 6.74
CA LEU A 293 -5.54 16.19 7.62
C LEU A 293 -5.16 16.58 9.06
N LYS A 294 -5.82 15.95 10.02
CA LYS A 294 -5.49 16.14 11.44
C LYS A 294 -4.01 15.82 11.67
N PRO A 295 -3.21 16.71 12.27
CA PRO A 295 -1.81 16.43 12.60
C PRO A 295 -1.67 15.14 13.42
N LEU A 296 -0.63 14.32 13.15
CA LEU A 296 -0.47 13.03 13.83
C LEU A 296 -0.24 13.14 15.33
N ASP A 297 0.34 14.24 15.80
CA ASP A 297 0.52 14.56 17.22
C ASP A 297 -0.81 14.87 17.94
N GLN A 298 -1.87 15.14 17.19
CA GLN A 298 -3.23 15.32 17.71
C GLN A 298 -4.09 14.05 17.58
N VAL A 299 -3.56 12.99 16.96
CA VAL A 299 -4.21 11.68 16.85
C VAL A 299 -3.70 10.79 17.97
N LYS A 300 -4.60 10.13 18.71
CA LYS A 300 -4.19 9.15 19.71
C LYS A 300 -3.64 7.90 19.02
N LEU A 301 -2.32 7.85 18.87
CA LEU A 301 -1.65 6.71 18.27
C LEU A 301 -1.35 5.63 19.32
N ILE A 302 -1.57 4.37 18.95
CA ILE A 302 -1.13 3.23 19.72
C ILE A 302 0.33 2.90 19.37
N LYS A 303 1.02 2.21 20.28
CA LYS A 303 2.32 1.59 19.98
C LYS A 303 2.07 0.30 19.18
N TYR A 304 2.05 0.43 17.86
CA TYR A 304 1.89 -0.71 16.96
C TYR A 304 3.24 -1.43 16.81
N ASP A 305 3.26 -2.72 17.14
CA ASP A 305 4.47 -3.56 17.03
C ASP A 305 4.39 -4.38 15.74
N ILE A 306 5.12 -3.91 14.71
CA ILE A 306 5.17 -4.54 13.38
C ILE A 306 5.69 -5.99 13.49
N LYS A 307 6.71 -6.22 14.32
CA LYS A 307 7.28 -7.56 14.50
C LYS A 307 6.29 -8.50 15.17
N LYS A 308 5.65 -8.07 16.26
CA LYS A 308 4.58 -8.86 16.90
C LYS A 308 3.45 -9.16 15.92
N ALA A 309 3.02 -8.16 15.12
CA ALA A 309 1.98 -8.34 14.12
C ALA A 309 2.40 -9.37 13.05
N ALA A 310 3.66 -9.36 12.63
CA ALA A 310 4.22 -10.34 11.71
C ALA A 310 4.26 -11.75 12.33
N ASP A 311 4.82 -11.89 13.52
CA ASP A 311 4.98 -13.17 14.23
C ASP A 311 3.62 -13.84 14.55
N LYS A 312 2.60 -13.03 14.87
CA LYS A 312 1.25 -13.48 15.22
C LYS A 312 0.31 -13.67 14.01
N ARG A 313 0.78 -13.36 12.81
CA ARG A 313 -0.11 -13.32 11.63
C ARG A 313 -0.83 -14.64 11.39
N GLN A 314 -0.14 -15.77 11.44
CA GLN A 314 -0.77 -17.07 11.18
C GLN A 314 -1.85 -17.36 12.22
N GLU A 315 -1.53 -17.20 13.51
CA GLU A 315 -2.49 -17.41 14.61
C GLU A 315 -3.74 -16.53 14.45
N TYR A 316 -3.54 -15.24 14.08
CA TYR A 316 -4.66 -14.31 13.93
C TYR A 316 -5.50 -14.62 12.68
N MET A 317 -4.87 -15.10 11.62
CA MET A 317 -5.60 -15.50 10.41
C MET A 317 -6.39 -16.79 10.62
N ASP A 318 -5.89 -17.74 11.39
CA ASP A 318 -6.62 -18.95 11.75
C ASP A 318 -7.90 -18.59 12.54
N LYS A 319 -7.78 -17.76 13.58
CA LYS A 319 -8.92 -17.26 14.37
C LYS A 319 -9.88 -16.39 13.52
N TRP A 320 -9.37 -15.59 12.58
CA TRP A 320 -10.19 -14.85 11.63
C TRP A 320 -11.01 -15.78 10.75
N ASN A 321 -10.39 -16.81 10.20
CA ASN A 321 -11.05 -17.80 9.35
C ASN A 321 -12.14 -18.58 10.12
N ASP A 322 -11.91 -18.91 11.39
CA ASP A 322 -12.91 -19.51 12.26
C ASP A 322 -14.13 -18.58 12.45
N LEU A 323 -13.90 -17.27 12.62
CA LEU A 323 -15.00 -16.29 12.69
C LEU A 323 -15.77 -16.21 11.38
N VAL A 324 -15.08 -16.23 10.24
CA VAL A 324 -15.71 -16.21 8.91
C VAL A 324 -16.54 -17.48 8.69
N ALA A 325 -16.02 -18.65 9.07
CA ALA A 325 -16.71 -19.93 8.93
C ALA A 325 -17.92 -20.09 9.87
N SER A 326 -17.98 -19.32 10.96
CA SER A 326 -19.05 -19.36 11.98
C SER A 326 -20.25 -18.43 11.67
N ARG A 327 -20.29 -17.77 10.51
CA ARG A 327 -21.34 -16.83 10.07
C ARG A 327 -22.62 -17.50 9.58
#